data_533f41203e338cd4771706178d538738
#
_entry.id   533f41203e338cd4771706178d538738
#
_cell.length_a   1.000
_cell.length_b   1.000
_cell.length_c   1.000
_cell.angle_alpha   90.00
_cell.angle_beta   90.00
_cell.angle_gamma   90.00
#
_symmetry.space_group_name_H-M   'P 1'
#
loop_
_entity.id
_entity.type
_entity.pdbx_description
1 polymer ?
#
loop_
_entity_poly.entity_id
_entity_poly.type
_entity_poly.pdbx_seq_one_letter_code
_entity_poly.pdbx_strand_id
1 'polypeptide(L)'
;DITDKEIELVSDALRSGWITTGPKTKEFEKKLAEYIGNEKAVCLNSATAAMEMTLRVLGIGEGDEVIVPAYTYTATCSVICHVGAKPIIADVAKGRHEMDYDNLDRLVTEKTKAIMPVDLAGIICDYDKILKLAERNKDKFRPGNDIQKGFGRLIIVADSAHGFGAL
;
A
#
# COMPACT_ATOMS: atom_id res chain seq x y z
N ASP A 1 -11.78 -13.95 -16.59
CA ASP A 1 -11.95 -14.46 -17.98
C ASP A 1 -11.39 -13.41 -18.96
N ILE A 2 -10.76 -13.89 -20.04
CA ILE A 2 -10.32 -13.02 -21.15
C ILE A 2 -11.36 -13.13 -22.26
N THR A 3 -11.89 -12.00 -22.68
CA THR A 3 -12.89 -11.89 -23.73
C THR A 3 -12.29 -11.29 -25.00
N ASP A 4 -13.08 -11.23 -26.10
CA ASP A 4 -12.64 -10.60 -27.34
C ASP A 4 -12.27 -9.12 -27.14
N LYS A 5 -12.89 -8.44 -26.17
CA LYS A 5 -12.58 -7.03 -25.84
C LYS A 5 -11.15 -6.83 -25.35
N GLU A 6 -10.64 -7.69 -24.49
CA GLU A 6 -9.25 -7.64 -24.03
C GLU A 6 -8.29 -7.93 -25.18
N ILE A 7 -8.64 -8.91 -26.05
CA ILE A 7 -7.84 -9.25 -27.23
C ILE A 7 -7.76 -8.07 -28.20
N GLU A 8 -8.88 -7.40 -28.46
CA GLU A 8 -8.94 -6.21 -29.32
C GLU A 8 -8.08 -5.08 -28.77
N LEU A 9 -8.22 -4.76 -27.46
CA LEU A 9 -7.46 -3.68 -26.82
C LEU A 9 -5.94 -3.91 -26.87
N VAL A 10 -5.51 -5.15 -26.65
CA VAL A 10 -4.09 -5.53 -26.76
C VAL A 10 -3.62 -5.44 -28.21
N SER A 11 -4.42 -5.95 -29.15
CA SER A 11 -4.12 -5.88 -30.60
C SER A 11 -3.98 -4.44 -31.08
N ASP A 12 -4.86 -3.56 -30.62
CA ASP A 12 -4.81 -2.12 -30.94
C ASP A 12 -3.56 -1.46 -30.37
N ALA A 13 -3.17 -1.80 -29.14
CA ALA A 13 -1.93 -1.29 -28.57
C ALA A 13 -0.72 -1.69 -29.41
N LEU A 14 -0.64 -2.96 -29.83
CA LEU A 14 0.44 -3.45 -30.68
C LEU A 14 0.43 -2.77 -32.06
N ARG A 15 -0.74 -2.66 -32.73
CA ARG A 15 -0.88 -1.99 -34.04
C ARG A 15 -0.51 -0.51 -33.98
N SER A 16 -0.75 0.16 -32.84
CA SER A 16 -0.38 1.56 -32.67
C SER A 16 1.12 1.80 -32.65
N GLY A 17 1.93 0.76 -32.45
CA GLY A 17 3.37 0.85 -32.25
C GLY A 17 3.79 1.40 -30.89
N TRP A 18 2.83 1.78 -30.01
CA TRP A 18 3.12 2.33 -28.69
C TRP A 18 3.01 1.23 -27.63
N ILE A 19 4.11 0.53 -27.39
CA ILE A 19 4.20 -0.64 -26.51
C ILE A 19 4.83 -0.35 -25.13
N THR A 20 5.06 0.92 -24.81
CA THR A 20 5.53 1.39 -23.48
C THR A 20 4.43 2.20 -22.79
N THR A 21 4.73 2.82 -21.65
CA THR A 21 3.83 3.76 -20.99
C THR A 21 3.37 4.85 -21.97
N GLY A 22 2.09 4.91 -22.25
CA GLY A 22 1.55 5.76 -23.31
C GLY A 22 0.09 6.16 -23.09
N PRO A 23 -0.65 6.51 -24.17
CA PRO A 23 -2.00 7.02 -24.07
C PRO A 23 -2.97 6.09 -23.32
N LYS A 24 -2.91 4.77 -23.57
CA LYS A 24 -3.78 3.78 -22.89
C LYS A 24 -3.51 3.71 -21.39
N THR A 25 -2.24 3.79 -20.97
CA THR A 25 -1.87 3.85 -19.54
C THR A 25 -2.42 5.12 -18.90
N LYS A 26 -2.26 6.27 -19.53
CA LYS A 26 -2.77 7.56 -19.02
C LYS A 26 -4.29 7.58 -18.91
N GLU A 27 -4.99 7.00 -19.91
CA GLU A 27 -6.43 6.85 -19.85
C GLU A 27 -6.86 5.94 -18.70
N PHE A 28 -6.16 4.84 -18.48
CA PHE A 28 -6.42 3.93 -17.38
C PHE A 28 -6.18 4.60 -16.01
N GLU A 29 -5.06 5.28 -15.83
CA GLU A 29 -4.76 6.06 -14.62
C GLU A 29 -5.86 7.09 -14.30
N LYS A 30 -6.35 7.79 -15.33
CA LYS A 30 -7.45 8.74 -15.19
C LYS A 30 -8.74 8.06 -14.72
N LYS A 31 -9.13 6.97 -15.38
CA LYS A 31 -10.35 6.20 -15.02
C LYS A 31 -10.25 5.61 -13.61
N LEU A 32 -9.07 5.12 -13.21
CA LEU A 32 -8.83 4.64 -11.86
C LEU A 32 -8.99 5.76 -10.84
N ALA A 33 -8.36 6.91 -11.08
CA ALA A 33 -8.46 8.05 -10.19
C ALA A 33 -9.92 8.50 -10.00
N GLU A 34 -10.69 8.58 -11.10
CA GLU A 34 -12.12 8.88 -11.08
C GLU A 34 -12.92 7.84 -10.29
N TYR A 35 -12.66 6.54 -10.50
CA TYR A 35 -13.36 5.44 -9.83
C TYR A 35 -13.15 5.43 -8.33
N ILE A 36 -11.91 5.66 -7.86
CA ILE A 36 -11.57 5.67 -6.43
C ILE A 36 -11.75 7.02 -5.76
N GLY A 37 -12.15 8.06 -6.51
CA GLY A 37 -12.37 9.41 -5.97
C GLY A 37 -11.09 10.17 -5.60
N ASN A 38 -9.95 9.84 -6.21
CA ASN A 38 -8.67 10.51 -5.99
C ASN A 38 -8.31 11.44 -7.15
N GLU A 39 -7.41 12.40 -6.89
CA GLU A 39 -6.92 13.31 -7.93
C GLU A 39 -6.05 12.59 -8.98
N LYS A 40 -5.30 11.58 -8.57
CA LYS A 40 -4.33 10.87 -9.43
C LYS A 40 -4.22 9.40 -9.05
N ALA A 41 -3.91 8.61 -10.06
CA ALA A 41 -3.43 7.24 -9.93
C ALA A 41 -2.16 7.08 -10.78
N VAL A 42 -1.28 6.18 -10.39
CA VAL A 42 -0.04 5.85 -11.14
C VAL A 42 0.01 4.35 -11.32
N CYS A 43 0.13 3.91 -12.58
CA CYS A 43 0.27 2.51 -12.91
C CYS A 43 1.73 2.08 -12.85
N LEU A 44 1.96 0.98 -12.14
CA LEU A 44 3.23 0.26 -12.13
C LEU A 44 3.00 -1.19 -12.60
N ASN A 45 4.08 -1.94 -12.78
CA ASN A 45 4.02 -3.31 -13.28
C ASN A 45 3.48 -4.33 -12.26
N SER A 46 3.40 -3.96 -10.98
CA SER A 46 2.90 -4.82 -9.90
C SER A 46 2.58 -4.01 -8.64
N ALA A 47 1.72 -4.57 -7.77
CA ALA A 47 1.50 -4.02 -6.43
C ALA A 47 2.79 -4.02 -5.60
N THR A 48 3.65 -5.02 -5.76
CA THR A 48 4.98 -5.06 -5.13
C THR A 48 5.81 -3.83 -5.49
N ALA A 49 5.92 -3.49 -6.78
CA ALA A 49 6.64 -2.30 -7.22
C ALA A 49 5.99 -1.01 -6.71
N ALA A 50 4.65 -0.96 -6.65
CA ALA A 50 3.93 0.18 -6.12
C ALA A 50 4.23 0.41 -4.63
N MET A 51 4.20 -0.65 -3.82
CA MET A 51 4.53 -0.57 -2.39
C MET A 51 5.99 -0.14 -2.17
N GLU A 52 6.95 -0.76 -2.87
CA GLU A 52 8.36 -0.40 -2.74
C GLU A 52 8.59 1.06 -3.14
N MET A 53 8.04 1.50 -4.28
CA MET A 53 8.16 2.88 -4.73
C MET A 53 7.53 3.86 -3.73
N THR A 54 6.38 3.52 -3.16
CA THR A 54 5.73 4.33 -2.12
C THR A 54 6.64 4.51 -0.91
N LEU A 55 7.24 3.43 -0.39
CA LEU A 55 8.16 3.54 0.74
C LEU A 55 9.39 4.41 0.40
N ARG A 56 9.95 4.28 -0.82
CA ARG A 56 11.07 5.11 -1.29
C ARG A 56 10.69 6.58 -1.39
N VAL A 57 9.52 6.91 -1.96
CA VAL A 57 9.02 8.29 -2.06
C VAL A 57 8.78 8.88 -0.68
N LEU A 58 8.27 8.10 0.26
CA LEU A 58 8.10 8.50 1.66
C LEU A 58 9.44 8.66 2.40
N GLY A 59 10.57 8.23 1.80
CA GLY A 59 11.88 8.27 2.42
C GLY A 59 12.01 7.34 3.62
N ILE A 60 11.27 6.21 3.61
CA ILE A 60 11.37 5.16 4.61
C ILE A 60 12.54 4.25 4.25
N GLY A 61 13.43 3.98 5.20
CA GLY A 61 14.65 3.23 4.95
C GLY A 61 15.36 2.75 6.21
N GLU A 62 16.70 2.69 6.16
CA GLU A 62 17.53 2.19 7.25
C GLU A 62 17.26 2.91 8.58
N GLY A 63 17.05 2.13 9.63
CA GLY A 63 16.73 2.63 10.97
C GLY A 63 15.22 2.83 11.22
N ASP A 64 14.39 2.81 10.19
CA ASP A 64 12.93 2.93 10.30
C ASP A 64 12.26 1.56 10.49
N GLU A 65 11.08 1.58 11.07
CA GLU A 65 10.23 0.41 11.29
C GLU A 65 8.90 0.58 10.56
N VAL A 66 8.42 -0.52 9.95
CA VAL A 66 7.10 -0.58 9.31
C VAL A 66 6.33 -1.79 9.84
N ILE A 67 5.14 -1.57 10.38
CA ILE A 67 4.28 -2.63 10.89
C ILE A 67 3.54 -3.29 9.73
N VAL A 68 3.56 -4.62 9.68
CA VAL A 68 2.97 -5.45 8.62
C VAL A 68 2.30 -6.68 9.22
N PRO A 69 1.16 -7.19 8.69
CA PRO A 69 0.52 -8.38 9.22
C PRO A 69 1.38 -9.64 9.03
N ALA A 70 1.29 -10.58 9.99
CA ALA A 70 1.94 -11.88 9.89
C ALA A 70 1.37 -12.73 8.75
N TYR A 71 0.09 -12.57 8.42
CA TYR A 71 -0.60 -13.31 7.39
C TYR A 71 -0.80 -12.44 6.14
N THR A 72 0.15 -12.52 5.22
CA THR A 72 0.13 -11.84 3.94
C THR A 72 1.04 -12.56 2.94
N TYR A 73 0.96 -12.16 1.68
CA TYR A 73 1.95 -12.55 0.69
C TYR A 73 3.31 -11.91 1.02
N THR A 74 4.39 -12.62 0.77
CA THR A 74 5.76 -12.19 1.14
C THR A 74 6.14 -10.80 0.61
N ALA A 75 5.53 -10.35 -0.49
CA ALA A 75 5.82 -9.05 -1.10
C ALA A 75 5.68 -7.89 -0.12
N THR A 76 4.59 -7.86 0.68
CA THR A 76 4.33 -6.78 1.64
C THR A 76 5.46 -6.63 2.66
N CYS A 77 6.03 -7.74 3.11
CA CYS A 77 7.18 -7.74 4.02
C CYS A 77 8.51 -7.46 3.27
N SER A 78 8.69 -8.08 2.09
CA SER A 78 9.93 -7.98 1.33
C SER A 78 10.26 -6.55 0.91
N VAL A 79 9.27 -5.77 0.48
CA VAL A 79 9.50 -4.37 0.05
C VAL A 79 10.02 -3.49 1.19
N ILE A 80 9.67 -3.79 2.43
CA ILE A 80 10.20 -3.10 3.61
C ILE A 80 11.70 -3.39 3.74
N CYS A 81 12.09 -4.66 3.57
CA CYS A 81 13.50 -5.05 3.57
C CYS A 81 14.26 -4.46 2.37
N HIS A 82 13.64 -4.37 1.18
CA HIS A 82 14.27 -3.81 -0.02
C HIS A 82 14.65 -2.34 0.16
N VAL A 83 13.89 -1.58 0.93
CA VAL A 83 14.24 -0.19 1.23
C VAL A 83 15.17 -0.04 2.43
N GLY A 84 15.59 -1.14 3.06
CA GLY A 84 16.47 -1.15 4.23
C GLY A 84 15.77 -0.91 5.56
N ALA A 85 14.45 -0.79 5.58
CA ALA A 85 13.67 -0.65 6.80
C ALA A 85 13.45 -2.02 7.48
N LYS A 86 13.05 -1.99 8.75
CA LYS A 86 12.78 -3.19 9.54
C LYS A 86 11.28 -3.50 9.55
N PRO A 87 10.83 -4.67 9.06
CA PRO A 87 9.45 -5.09 9.23
C PRO A 87 9.19 -5.48 10.69
N ILE A 88 8.10 -4.96 11.24
CA ILE A 88 7.59 -5.33 12.57
C ILE A 88 6.32 -6.14 12.32
N ILE A 89 6.40 -7.43 12.57
CA ILE A 89 5.31 -8.36 12.29
C ILE A 89 4.22 -8.23 13.36
N ALA A 90 3.02 -7.86 12.92
CA ALA A 90 1.82 -7.84 13.75
C ALA A 90 1.10 -9.18 13.64
N ASP A 91 0.76 -9.78 14.77
CA ASP A 91 -0.03 -10.99 14.79
C ASP A 91 -1.45 -10.74 14.27
N VAL A 92 -2.15 -11.80 13.90
CA VAL A 92 -3.54 -11.74 13.45
C VAL A 92 -4.50 -11.95 14.61
N ALA A 93 -5.68 -11.36 14.52
CA ALA A 93 -6.74 -11.60 15.50
C ALA A 93 -7.20 -13.07 15.45
N LYS A 94 -7.52 -13.64 16.62
CA LYS A 94 -7.93 -15.04 16.72
C LYS A 94 -9.12 -15.35 15.81
N GLY A 95 -8.92 -16.31 14.89
CA GLY A 95 -9.95 -16.74 13.94
C GLY A 95 -10.16 -15.76 12.76
N ARG A 96 -9.25 -14.81 12.55
CA ARG A 96 -9.25 -13.84 11.44
C ARG A 96 -7.94 -13.88 10.67
N HIS A 97 -7.90 -13.17 9.54
CA HIS A 97 -6.69 -12.97 8.74
C HIS A 97 -6.14 -11.56 8.87
N GLU A 98 -6.93 -10.65 9.43
CA GLU A 98 -6.56 -9.25 9.68
C GLU A 98 -5.64 -9.13 10.90
N MET A 99 -4.88 -8.04 10.93
CA MET A 99 -4.06 -7.71 12.10
C MET A 99 -4.92 -7.61 13.37
N ASP A 100 -4.35 -7.98 14.50
CA ASP A 100 -4.94 -7.77 15.82
C ASP A 100 -4.83 -6.29 16.19
N TYR A 101 -5.81 -5.49 15.79
CA TYR A 101 -5.84 -4.04 15.98
C TYR A 101 -5.74 -3.62 17.45
N ASP A 102 -6.21 -4.46 18.38
CA ASP A 102 -6.21 -4.14 19.82
C ASP A 102 -4.80 -4.26 20.42
N ASN A 103 -3.92 -4.99 19.75
CA ASN A 103 -2.55 -5.22 20.18
C ASN A 103 -1.49 -4.43 19.40
N LEU A 104 -1.88 -3.64 18.38
CA LEU A 104 -0.92 -2.90 17.56
C LEU A 104 -0.16 -1.80 18.31
N ASP A 105 -0.78 -1.14 19.31
CA ASP A 105 -0.14 -0.05 20.05
C ASP A 105 1.20 -0.42 20.67
N ARG A 106 1.34 -1.67 21.12
CA ARG A 106 2.58 -2.18 21.74
C ARG A 106 3.72 -2.34 20.74
N LEU A 107 3.41 -2.39 19.44
CA LEU A 107 4.40 -2.52 18.39
C LEU A 107 4.92 -1.17 17.90
N VAL A 108 4.24 -0.07 18.26
CA VAL A 108 4.61 1.27 17.84
C VAL A 108 5.74 1.81 18.68
N THR A 109 6.85 2.13 18.03
CA THR A 109 8.04 2.77 18.63
C THR A 109 8.29 4.15 18.00
N GLU A 110 9.29 4.89 18.45
CA GLU A 110 9.72 6.13 17.81
C GLU A 110 10.35 5.93 16.42
N LYS A 111 10.71 4.68 16.07
CA LYS A 111 11.22 4.30 14.75
C LYS A 111 10.11 3.96 13.77
N THR A 112 8.89 3.71 14.25
CA THR A 112 7.76 3.33 13.40
C THR A 112 7.36 4.50 12.51
N LYS A 113 7.42 4.31 11.20
CA LYS A 113 7.04 5.31 10.20
C LYS A 113 5.69 5.00 9.55
N ALA A 114 5.42 3.73 9.31
CA ALA A 114 4.22 3.33 8.60
C ALA A 114 3.61 2.03 9.15
N ILE A 115 2.34 1.85 8.83
CA ILE A 115 1.60 0.60 8.97
C ILE A 115 1.16 0.21 7.57
N MET A 116 1.41 -1.05 7.17
CA MET A 116 1.00 -1.59 5.88
C MET A 116 -0.08 -2.67 6.10
N PRO A 117 -1.36 -2.28 6.26
CA PRO A 117 -2.46 -3.24 6.30
C PRO A 117 -2.65 -3.91 4.94
N VAL A 118 -3.22 -5.12 4.93
CA VAL A 118 -3.46 -5.89 3.70
C VAL A 118 -4.93 -6.28 3.61
N ASP A 119 -5.58 -5.87 2.55
CA ASP A 119 -6.97 -6.21 2.22
C ASP A 119 -7.04 -7.61 1.60
N LEU A 120 -6.70 -8.63 2.41
CA LEU A 120 -6.51 -10.00 1.94
C LEU A 120 -7.81 -10.64 1.47
N ALA A 121 -7.78 -11.26 0.28
CA ALA A 121 -8.93 -11.93 -0.34
C ALA A 121 -10.17 -11.03 -0.49
N GLY A 122 -9.97 -9.70 -0.59
CA GLY A 122 -11.05 -8.73 -0.71
C GLY A 122 -11.73 -8.37 0.61
N ILE A 123 -11.21 -8.84 1.74
CA ILE A 123 -11.66 -8.41 3.08
C ILE A 123 -10.95 -7.10 3.41
N ILE A 124 -11.73 -6.02 3.43
CA ILE A 124 -11.20 -4.68 3.72
C ILE A 124 -10.85 -4.57 5.20
N CYS A 125 -9.65 -4.09 5.49
CA CYS A 125 -9.18 -3.82 6.85
C CYS A 125 -10.05 -2.74 7.54
N ASP A 126 -10.13 -2.80 8.86
CA ASP A 126 -10.78 -1.76 9.66
C ASP A 126 -9.90 -0.49 9.70
N TYR A 127 -9.98 0.30 8.62
CA TYR A 127 -9.18 1.53 8.48
C TYR A 127 -9.51 2.56 9.56
N ASP A 128 -10.73 2.58 10.11
CA ASP A 128 -11.08 3.47 11.21
C ASP A 128 -10.27 3.16 12.48
N LYS A 129 -10.08 1.87 12.79
CA LYS A 129 -9.22 1.46 13.90
C LYS A 129 -7.76 1.79 13.65
N ILE A 130 -7.28 1.55 12.42
CA ILE A 130 -5.88 1.83 12.05
C ILE A 130 -5.61 3.34 12.09
N LEU A 131 -6.51 4.17 11.57
CA LEU A 131 -6.39 5.62 11.62
C LEU A 131 -6.42 6.16 13.06
N LYS A 132 -7.33 5.65 13.90
CA LYS A 132 -7.37 5.99 15.34
C LYS A 132 -6.08 5.59 16.05
N LEU A 133 -5.52 4.42 15.72
CA LEU A 133 -4.22 3.99 16.25
C LEU A 133 -3.09 4.93 15.82
N ALA A 134 -3.05 5.31 14.53
CA ALA A 134 -2.05 6.24 14.03
C ALA A 134 -2.13 7.60 14.73
N GLU A 135 -3.35 8.11 14.97
CA GLU A 135 -3.57 9.40 15.63
C GLU A 135 -3.18 9.35 17.12
N ARG A 136 -3.60 8.31 17.87
CA ARG A 136 -3.26 8.22 19.31
C ARG A 136 -1.78 7.99 19.59
N ASN A 137 -1.00 7.52 18.58
CA ASN A 137 0.45 7.35 18.67
C ASN A 137 1.25 8.46 17.97
N LYS A 138 0.62 9.58 17.58
CA LYS A 138 1.31 10.67 16.86
C LYS A 138 2.50 11.24 17.66
N ASP A 139 2.43 11.23 18.98
CA ASP A 139 3.51 11.70 19.85
C ASP A 139 4.78 10.83 19.78
N LYS A 140 4.66 9.59 19.29
CA LYS A 140 5.80 8.71 19.02
C LYS A 140 6.36 8.91 17.61
N PHE A 141 5.58 9.49 16.69
CA PHE A 141 6.00 9.65 15.30
C PHE A 141 7.14 10.66 15.18
N ARG A 142 8.25 10.25 14.59
CA ARG A 142 9.45 11.07 14.36
C ARG A 142 9.66 11.20 12.85
N PRO A 143 9.13 12.23 12.19
CA PRO A 143 9.29 12.39 10.74
C PRO A 143 10.76 12.61 10.38
N GLY A 144 11.25 11.88 9.39
CA GLY A 144 12.62 11.98 8.88
C GLY A 144 12.79 13.00 7.74
N ASN A 145 11.72 13.47 7.14
CA ASN A 145 11.72 14.41 6.02
C ASN A 145 10.42 15.23 5.96
N ASP A 146 10.35 16.18 5.02
CA ASP A 146 9.21 17.09 4.92
C ASP A 146 7.92 16.40 4.43
N ILE A 147 8.03 15.35 3.62
CA ILE A 147 6.87 14.55 3.21
C ILE A 147 6.24 13.89 4.43
N GLN A 148 7.05 13.23 5.26
CA GLN A 148 6.58 12.59 6.49
C GLN A 148 6.02 13.61 7.49
N LYS A 149 6.63 14.82 7.59
CA LYS A 149 6.09 15.92 8.42
C LYS A 149 4.68 16.32 8.00
N GLY A 150 4.39 16.30 6.70
CA GLY A 150 3.06 16.62 6.18
C GLY A 150 1.96 15.68 6.67
N PHE A 151 2.28 14.43 7.01
CA PHE A 151 1.32 13.49 7.60
C PHE A 151 1.05 13.74 9.09
N GLY A 152 2.05 14.19 9.85
CA GLY A 152 1.93 14.47 11.28
C GLY A 152 1.63 13.27 12.18
N ARG A 153 1.56 12.06 11.64
CA ARG A 153 1.27 10.79 12.31
C ARG A 153 1.83 9.60 11.53
N LEU A 154 1.69 8.40 12.08
CA LEU A 154 2.04 7.17 11.36
C LEU A 154 1.33 7.11 10.01
N ILE A 155 2.08 6.77 8.96
CA ILE A 155 1.60 6.73 7.59
C ILE A 155 0.92 5.39 7.35
N ILE A 156 -0.23 5.40 6.69
CA ILE A 156 -0.92 4.18 6.30
C ILE A 156 -0.66 3.94 4.82
N VAL A 157 -0.05 2.79 4.50
CA VAL A 157 0.21 2.34 3.13
C VAL A 157 -0.57 1.04 2.94
N ALA A 158 -1.75 1.12 2.36
CA ALA A 158 -2.62 -0.04 2.17
C ALA A 158 -2.12 -0.94 1.02
N ASP A 159 -1.90 -2.21 1.30
CA ASP A 159 -1.75 -3.24 0.28
C ASP A 159 -3.14 -3.78 -0.09
N SER A 160 -3.73 -3.18 -1.11
CA SER A 160 -5.05 -3.55 -1.63
C SER A 160 -4.96 -4.37 -2.91
N ALA A 161 -3.90 -5.17 -3.09
CA ALA A 161 -3.74 -6.02 -4.27
C ALA A 161 -4.94 -6.94 -4.51
N HIS A 162 -5.62 -7.37 -3.44
CA HIS A 162 -6.87 -8.14 -3.49
C HIS A 162 -8.12 -7.30 -3.17
N GLY A 163 -7.96 -6.03 -2.81
CA GLY A 163 -9.04 -5.19 -2.29
C GLY A 163 -9.72 -4.31 -3.35
N PHE A 164 -9.19 -4.24 -4.57
CA PHE A 164 -9.75 -3.36 -5.60
C PHE A 164 -11.20 -3.74 -5.96
N GLY A 165 -12.13 -2.78 -5.78
CA GLY A 165 -13.56 -3.00 -6.02
C GLY A 165 -14.31 -3.73 -4.89
N ALA A 166 -13.66 -4.10 -3.79
CA ALA A 166 -14.33 -4.59 -2.60
C ALA A 166 -15.07 -3.44 -1.89
N LEU A 167 -16.21 -3.76 -1.25
CA LEU A 167 -17.10 -2.83 -0.56
C LEU A 167 -17.21 -3.20 0.92
#